data_bed15bcf19386ebe319c32ffc693bd16
#
_entry.id   bed15bcf19386ebe319c32ffc693bd16
#
_cell.length_a   1.000
_cell.length_b   1.000
_cell.length_c   1.000
_cell.angle_alpha   90.00
_cell.angle_beta   90.00
_cell.angle_gamma   90.00
#
_symmetry.space_group_name_H-M   'P 1'
#
loop_
_entity.id
_entity.type
_entity.pdbx_description
1 polymer ?
#
loop_
_entity_poly.entity_id
_entity_poly.type
_entity_poly.pdbx_seq_one_letter_code
_entity_poly.pdbx_strand_id
1 'polypeptide(L)'
;MEGAKAAADRAAEPTVQQGWVAPRIAAEFPGLGIAWTAIESRRGHSPEPVRRRLRDLSDRFYGSHAIHMRERPIPWAYRVFFRQIGLDPDRTRTPVEQLALDRLHDGAFTSHGMPVDAITIATVETGVALRAFDAARIEGDLCIRDSAPGESLPGRPAELAHGTLTVADANGPLALLFGGNSHSTPPEPGTRRIALVAVQVKGVPQAAVDEALWIASEAVAA
;
A
#
# COMPACT_ATOMS: atom_id res chain seq x y z
N MET A 1 -40.64 14.97 -5.20
CA MET A 1 -40.08 13.63 -4.89
C MET A 1 -38.66 13.39 -5.46
N GLU A 2 -37.96 14.44 -5.88
CA GLU A 2 -36.58 14.37 -6.46
C GLU A 2 -35.46 14.57 -5.43
N GLY A 3 -35.76 15.11 -4.26
CA GLY A 3 -34.74 15.39 -3.23
C GLY A 3 -34.26 14.20 -2.40
N ALA A 4 -34.96 13.07 -2.44
CA ALA A 4 -34.62 11.88 -1.63
C ALA A 4 -33.67 10.89 -2.34
N LYS A 5 -33.46 11.03 -3.67
CA LYS A 5 -32.63 10.13 -4.46
C LYS A 5 -31.16 10.59 -4.53
N ALA A 6 -30.89 11.87 -4.28
CA ALA A 6 -29.53 12.43 -4.30
C ALA A 6 -28.75 12.19 -2.99
N ALA A 7 -29.39 11.74 -1.93
CA ALA A 7 -28.74 11.49 -0.63
C ALA A 7 -28.24 10.03 -0.46
N ALA A 8 -28.62 9.13 -1.37
CA ALA A 8 -28.29 7.70 -1.28
C ALA A 8 -27.02 7.29 -2.03
N ASP A 9 -26.39 8.20 -2.76
CA ASP A 9 -25.24 7.90 -3.63
C ASP A 9 -23.90 8.52 -3.12
N ARG A 10 -23.83 8.89 -1.85
CA ARG A 10 -22.55 9.08 -1.18
C ARG A 10 -22.07 7.70 -0.80
N ALA A 11 -21.10 7.17 -1.56
CA ALA A 11 -20.32 6.02 -1.13
C ALA A 11 -19.94 6.24 0.33
N ALA A 12 -20.32 5.32 1.22
CA ALA A 12 -20.01 5.43 2.63
C ALA A 12 -18.49 5.64 2.77
N GLU A 13 -18.09 6.64 3.55
CA GLU A 13 -16.67 6.90 3.79
C GLU A 13 -16.00 5.59 4.23
N PRO A 14 -14.85 5.23 3.63
CA PRO A 14 -14.20 3.97 3.95
C PRO A 14 -13.82 3.96 5.43
N THR A 15 -14.34 2.99 6.18
CA THR A 15 -14.00 2.83 7.59
C THR A 15 -12.57 2.34 7.71
N VAL A 16 -11.66 3.21 8.17
CA VAL A 16 -10.27 2.86 8.43
C VAL A 16 -10.19 2.08 9.74
N GLN A 17 -9.58 0.91 9.68
CA GLN A 17 -9.29 0.05 10.83
C GLN A 17 -7.80 0.16 11.15
N GLN A 18 -7.46 0.15 12.45
CA GLN A 18 -6.08 0.10 12.91
C GLN A 18 -5.73 -1.37 13.21
N GLY A 19 -4.63 -1.83 12.63
CA GLY A 19 -4.04 -3.09 13.03
C GLY A 19 -3.07 -2.87 14.21
N TRP A 20 -2.42 -3.94 14.66
CA TRP A 20 -1.47 -3.88 15.77
C TRP A 20 -0.04 -4.22 15.32
N VAL A 21 0.91 -3.80 16.12
CA VAL A 21 2.34 -4.12 15.92
C VAL A 21 2.79 -4.94 17.13
N ALA A 22 3.50 -6.05 16.89
CA ALA A 22 4.00 -6.90 17.95
C ALA A 22 4.82 -6.07 18.99
N PRO A 23 4.61 -6.27 20.31
CA PRO A 23 5.17 -5.37 21.32
C PRO A 23 6.69 -5.18 21.23
N ARG A 24 7.44 -6.24 20.92
CA ARG A 24 8.88 -6.18 20.68
C ARG A 24 9.21 -5.28 19.49
N ILE A 25 8.49 -5.44 18.40
CA ILE A 25 8.69 -4.66 17.16
C ILE A 25 8.29 -3.20 17.37
N ALA A 26 7.19 -2.94 18.09
CA ALA A 26 6.77 -1.58 18.44
C ALA A 26 7.79 -0.85 19.34
N ALA A 27 8.44 -1.58 20.23
CA ALA A 27 9.51 -1.03 21.08
C ALA A 27 10.79 -0.73 20.27
N GLU A 28 11.13 -1.58 19.30
CA GLU A 28 12.31 -1.42 18.43
C GLU A 28 12.08 -0.32 17.36
N PHE A 29 10.88 -0.23 16.81
CA PHE A 29 10.50 0.74 15.79
C PHE A 29 9.32 1.62 16.25
N PRO A 30 9.54 2.59 17.14
CA PRO A 30 8.48 3.48 17.58
C PRO A 30 7.87 4.26 16.41
N GLY A 31 6.55 4.28 16.33
CA GLY A 31 5.80 4.92 15.23
C GLY A 31 5.61 4.03 13.99
N LEU A 32 6.01 2.75 14.05
CA LEU A 32 5.57 1.76 13.09
C LEU A 32 4.09 1.42 13.34
N GLY A 33 3.30 1.39 12.29
CA GLY A 33 1.87 1.11 12.36
C GLY A 33 1.33 0.53 11.07
N ILE A 34 0.12 0.00 11.14
CA ILE A 34 -0.61 -0.54 10.02
C ILE A 34 -2.08 -0.10 10.11
N ALA A 35 -2.60 0.45 9.03
CA ALA A 35 -4.00 0.81 8.91
C ALA A 35 -4.57 0.23 7.62
N TRP A 36 -5.85 -0.11 7.60
CA TRP A 36 -6.46 -0.70 6.43
C TRP A 36 -7.95 -0.40 6.32
N THR A 37 -8.47 -0.55 5.11
CA THR A 37 -9.89 -0.48 4.84
C THR A 37 -10.27 -1.56 3.83
N ALA A 38 -11.46 -2.12 3.97
CA ALA A 38 -11.97 -3.12 3.04
C ALA A 38 -13.08 -2.53 2.18
N ILE A 39 -12.93 -2.66 0.86
CA ILE A 39 -13.84 -2.09 -0.13
C ILE A 39 -14.23 -3.12 -1.18
N GLU A 40 -15.40 -2.95 -1.80
CA GLU A 40 -15.79 -3.72 -2.97
C GLU A 40 -14.82 -3.45 -4.12
N SER A 41 -14.33 -4.51 -4.74
CA SER A 41 -13.40 -4.40 -5.85
C SER A 41 -14.13 -4.54 -7.19
N ARG A 42 -13.90 -3.57 -8.07
CA ARG A 42 -14.21 -3.70 -9.48
C ARG A 42 -12.94 -4.13 -10.22
N ARG A 43 -12.75 -5.45 -10.37
CA ARG A 43 -11.59 -5.96 -11.10
C ARG A 43 -11.72 -5.75 -12.59
N GLY A 44 -10.55 -5.56 -13.23
CA GLY A 44 -10.44 -5.42 -14.66
C GLY A 44 -9.66 -4.18 -15.06
N HIS A 45 -9.92 -3.68 -16.23
CA HIS A 45 -9.33 -2.43 -16.70
C HIS A 45 -9.82 -1.27 -15.83
N SER A 46 -8.91 -0.41 -15.47
CA SER A 46 -9.26 0.80 -14.71
C SER A 46 -10.24 1.67 -15.52
N PRO A 47 -11.26 2.25 -14.86
CA PRO A 47 -12.19 3.15 -15.52
C PRO A 47 -11.48 4.42 -16.01
N GLU A 48 -12.11 5.12 -16.96
CA GLU A 48 -11.49 6.28 -17.61
C GLU A 48 -11.08 7.41 -16.64
N PRO A 49 -11.83 7.72 -15.57
CA PRO A 49 -11.39 8.72 -14.57
C PRO A 49 -10.04 8.34 -13.93
N VAL A 50 -9.85 7.08 -13.58
CA VAL A 50 -8.60 6.58 -12.97
C VAL A 50 -7.46 6.65 -13.98
N ARG A 51 -7.66 6.21 -15.21
CA ARG A 51 -6.65 6.30 -16.27
C ARG A 51 -6.29 7.76 -16.59
N ARG A 52 -7.25 8.67 -16.56
CA ARG A 52 -7.00 10.11 -16.72
C ARG A 52 -6.13 10.63 -15.59
N ARG A 53 -6.44 10.29 -14.33
CA ARG A 53 -5.64 10.69 -13.17
C ARG A 53 -4.20 10.18 -13.26
N LEU A 54 -3.96 8.94 -13.76
CA LEU A 54 -2.62 8.43 -14.03
C LEU A 54 -1.88 9.25 -15.10
N ARG A 55 -2.55 9.66 -16.17
CA ARG A 55 -1.96 10.54 -17.19
C ARG A 55 -1.60 11.90 -16.61
N ASP A 56 -2.53 12.53 -15.88
CA ASP A 56 -2.31 13.82 -15.24
C ASP A 56 -1.16 13.78 -14.22
N LEU A 57 -1.00 12.65 -13.50
CA LEU A 57 0.14 12.41 -12.63
C LEU A 57 1.43 12.25 -13.44
N SER A 58 1.39 11.52 -14.56
CA SER A 58 2.54 11.34 -15.45
C SER A 58 3.05 12.67 -15.99
N ASP A 59 2.14 13.57 -16.38
CA ASP A 59 2.47 14.88 -16.93
C ASP A 59 3.10 15.83 -15.88
N ARG A 60 2.67 15.69 -14.63
CA ARG A 60 3.21 16.48 -13.50
C ARG A 60 4.50 15.89 -12.90
N PHE A 61 4.77 14.62 -13.16
CA PHE A 61 5.85 13.88 -12.55
C PHE A 61 7.03 13.70 -13.51
N TYR A 62 7.82 14.76 -13.72
CA TYR A 62 8.99 14.72 -14.61
C TYR A 62 10.31 14.61 -13.83
N GLY A 63 11.43 14.46 -14.54
CA GLY A 63 12.72 14.05 -14.00
C GLY A 63 13.20 14.78 -12.74
N SER A 64 13.00 16.11 -12.62
CA SER A 64 13.36 16.85 -11.41
C SER A 64 12.50 16.45 -10.20
N HIS A 65 11.20 16.16 -10.39
CA HIS A 65 10.34 15.67 -9.34
C HIS A 65 10.78 14.30 -8.81
N ALA A 66 11.18 13.40 -9.69
CA ALA A 66 11.69 12.08 -9.31
C ALA A 66 12.97 12.16 -8.47
N ILE A 67 13.86 13.10 -8.81
CA ILE A 67 15.13 13.30 -8.09
C ILE A 67 14.88 13.88 -6.68
N HIS A 68 14.03 14.90 -6.57
CA HIS A 68 13.76 15.58 -5.30
C HIS A 68 12.73 14.85 -4.42
N MET A 69 11.98 13.89 -4.97
CA MET A 69 10.98 13.15 -4.21
C MET A 69 11.57 12.48 -2.98
N ARG A 70 12.75 11.87 -3.08
CA ARG A 70 13.41 11.18 -1.96
C ARG A 70 13.78 12.11 -0.79
N GLU A 71 13.80 13.43 -1.02
CA GLU A 71 14.10 14.45 -0.03
C GLU A 71 12.82 14.93 0.70
N ARG A 72 11.64 14.59 0.17
CA ARG A 72 10.37 14.93 0.81
C ARG A 72 10.21 14.18 2.14
N PRO A 73 9.53 14.75 3.13
CA PRO A 73 9.46 14.18 4.48
C PRO A 73 8.98 12.73 4.55
N ILE A 74 7.90 12.37 3.84
CA ILE A 74 7.33 11.03 3.88
C ILE A 74 8.23 10.01 3.16
N PRO A 75 8.63 10.17 1.89
CA PRO A 75 9.61 9.31 1.24
C PRO A 75 10.91 9.16 2.04
N TRP A 76 11.41 10.25 2.64
CA TRP A 76 12.59 10.22 3.49
C TRP A 76 12.39 9.34 4.73
N ALA A 77 11.22 9.42 5.37
CA ALA A 77 10.89 8.57 6.53
C ALA A 77 10.98 7.08 6.19
N TYR A 78 10.46 6.67 5.02
CA TYR A 78 10.62 5.28 4.55
C TYR A 78 12.07 4.92 4.27
N ARG A 79 12.88 5.80 3.71
CA ARG A 79 14.33 5.55 3.50
C ARG A 79 15.05 5.34 4.81
N VAL A 80 14.72 6.11 5.85
CA VAL A 80 15.27 5.93 7.21
C VAL A 80 14.87 4.57 7.75
N PHE A 81 13.58 4.22 7.67
CA PHE A 81 13.07 2.93 8.14
C PHE A 81 13.71 1.74 7.40
N PHE A 82 13.90 1.83 6.09
CA PHE A 82 14.58 0.78 5.30
C PHE A 82 15.99 0.50 5.85
N ARG A 83 16.76 1.55 6.13
CA ARG A 83 18.10 1.36 6.74
C ARG A 83 18.03 0.73 8.13
N GLN A 84 17.02 1.06 8.94
CA GLN A 84 16.84 0.47 10.27
C GLN A 84 16.58 -1.04 10.22
N ILE A 85 15.86 -1.50 9.20
CA ILE A 85 15.58 -2.94 8.98
C ILE A 85 16.63 -3.63 8.09
N GLY A 86 17.78 -3.01 7.86
CA GLY A 86 18.89 -3.59 7.10
C GLY A 86 18.73 -3.57 5.57
N LEU A 87 17.77 -2.82 5.03
CA LEU A 87 17.60 -2.62 3.60
C LEU A 87 18.33 -1.35 3.15
N ASP A 88 19.15 -1.46 2.11
CA ASP A 88 19.73 -0.31 1.45
C ASP A 88 18.70 0.32 0.49
N PRO A 89 18.17 1.53 0.77
CA PRO A 89 17.16 2.15 -0.08
C PRO A 89 17.70 2.60 -1.44
N ASP A 90 19.00 2.57 -1.66
CA ASP A 90 19.61 2.84 -2.96
C ASP A 90 19.69 1.58 -3.84
N ARG A 91 19.51 0.41 -3.25
CA ARG A 91 19.39 -0.90 -3.92
C ARG A 91 17.94 -1.39 -3.95
N THR A 92 17.29 -1.40 -2.80
CA THR A 92 15.88 -1.76 -2.63
C THR A 92 15.07 -0.49 -2.46
N ARG A 93 14.48 -0.02 -3.54
CA ARG A 93 13.74 1.26 -3.54
C ARG A 93 12.52 1.22 -2.62
N THR A 94 12.22 2.37 -2.01
CA THR A 94 10.93 2.54 -1.33
C THR A 94 9.78 2.50 -2.34
N PRO A 95 8.54 2.17 -1.94
CA PRO A 95 7.44 2.01 -2.90
C PRO A 95 7.26 3.20 -3.84
N VAL A 96 7.28 4.42 -3.33
CA VAL A 96 7.12 5.60 -4.16
C VAL A 96 8.33 5.86 -5.07
N GLU A 97 9.55 5.54 -4.63
CA GLU A 97 10.74 5.66 -5.47
C GLU A 97 10.75 4.62 -6.59
N GLN A 98 10.24 3.41 -6.33
CA GLN A 98 10.10 2.40 -7.37
C GLN A 98 9.12 2.87 -8.45
N LEU A 99 7.94 3.36 -8.06
CA LEU A 99 6.97 3.92 -9.01
C LEU A 99 7.55 5.09 -9.84
N ALA A 100 8.37 5.93 -9.19
CA ALA A 100 9.05 7.01 -9.90
C ALA A 100 10.04 6.51 -10.95
N LEU A 101 10.79 5.46 -10.63
CA LEU A 101 11.72 4.84 -11.58
C LEU A 101 10.97 4.16 -12.73
N ASP A 102 9.89 3.42 -12.44
CA ASP A 102 9.06 2.77 -13.44
C ASP A 102 8.49 3.82 -14.41
N ARG A 103 7.95 4.93 -13.88
CA ARG A 103 7.48 6.06 -14.69
C ARG A 103 8.58 6.66 -15.58
N LEU A 104 9.81 6.80 -15.08
CA LEU A 104 10.93 7.32 -15.87
C LEU A 104 11.36 6.35 -16.98
N HIS A 105 11.31 5.05 -16.68
CA HIS A 105 11.64 4.00 -17.63
C HIS A 105 10.56 3.88 -18.74
N ASP A 106 9.29 3.89 -18.36
CA ASP A 106 8.16 3.64 -19.27
C ASP A 106 7.64 4.93 -19.94
N GLY A 107 8.14 6.09 -19.50
CA GLY A 107 7.71 7.40 -20.01
C GLY A 107 6.41 7.93 -19.39
N ALA A 108 5.64 7.07 -18.70
CA ALA A 108 4.38 7.41 -18.03
C ALA A 108 4.07 6.42 -16.92
N PHE A 109 3.09 6.73 -16.05
CA PHE A 109 2.47 5.72 -15.18
C PHE A 109 1.54 4.85 -16.02
N THR A 110 2.01 3.66 -16.37
CA THR A 110 1.25 2.70 -17.17
C THR A 110 0.12 2.10 -16.34
N SER A 111 -1.08 1.99 -16.94
CA SER A 111 -2.21 1.34 -16.27
C SER A 111 -2.03 -0.17 -16.23
N HIS A 112 -2.10 -0.74 -15.03
CA HIS A 112 -2.07 -2.17 -14.75
C HIS A 112 -3.43 -2.71 -14.29
N GLY A 113 -4.47 -1.84 -14.32
CA GLY A 113 -5.82 -2.17 -13.86
C GLY A 113 -5.98 -2.05 -12.34
N MET A 114 -7.24 -2.30 -11.90
CA MET A 114 -7.59 -2.21 -10.48
C MET A 114 -7.18 -3.47 -9.71
N PRO A 115 -6.71 -3.35 -8.46
CA PRO A 115 -6.52 -2.14 -7.66
C PRO A 115 -5.14 -1.47 -7.81
N VAL A 116 -4.27 -1.96 -8.68
CA VAL A 116 -2.88 -1.49 -8.81
C VAL A 116 -2.82 0.00 -9.13
N ASP A 117 -3.67 0.46 -10.05
CA ASP A 117 -3.71 1.86 -10.46
C ASP A 117 -4.15 2.79 -9.32
N ALA A 118 -5.11 2.35 -8.50
CA ALA A 118 -5.55 3.09 -7.33
C ALA A 118 -4.42 3.25 -6.28
N ILE A 119 -3.68 2.17 -6.04
CA ILE A 119 -2.50 2.17 -5.15
C ILE A 119 -1.40 3.08 -5.72
N THR A 120 -1.14 3.01 -7.02
CA THR A 120 -0.16 3.86 -7.70
C THR A 120 -0.49 5.34 -7.51
N ILE A 121 -1.75 5.73 -7.78
CA ILE A 121 -2.22 7.11 -7.60
C ILE A 121 -2.00 7.56 -6.16
N ALA A 122 -2.52 6.82 -5.19
CA ALA A 122 -2.43 7.20 -3.78
C ALA A 122 -0.98 7.26 -3.28
N THR A 123 -0.14 6.28 -3.66
CA THR A 123 1.28 6.26 -3.27
C THR A 123 2.07 7.42 -3.88
N VAL A 124 1.81 7.77 -5.15
CA VAL A 124 2.51 8.88 -5.81
C VAL A 124 2.09 10.24 -5.23
N GLU A 125 0.81 10.41 -4.91
CA GLU A 125 0.29 11.67 -4.37
C GLU A 125 0.71 11.91 -2.92
N THR A 126 0.69 10.88 -2.08
CA THR A 126 0.94 11.01 -0.63
C THR A 126 2.35 10.62 -0.20
N GLY A 127 3.01 9.75 -0.96
CA GLY A 127 4.27 9.11 -0.58
C GLY A 127 4.11 7.92 0.36
N VAL A 128 2.88 7.59 0.80
CA VAL A 128 2.59 6.50 1.73
C VAL A 128 2.65 5.15 1.02
N ALA A 129 3.26 4.17 1.67
CA ALA A 129 3.33 2.79 1.18
C ALA A 129 1.99 2.08 1.32
N LEU A 130 1.37 1.71 0.20
CA LEU A 130 0.10 1.00 0.14
C LEU A 130 0.27 -0.38 -0.48
N ARG A 131 -0.63 -1.29 -0.09
CA ARG A 131 -0.78 -2.64 -0.65
C ARG A 131 -2.25 -3.03 -0.74
N ALA A 132 -2.54 -4.08 -1.52
CA ALA A 132 -3.86 -4.69 -1.56
C ALA A 132 -3.75 -6.18 -1.27
N PHE A 133 -4.70 -6.68 -0.47
CA PHE A 133 -4.92 -8.09 -0.21
C PHE A 133 -6.36 -8.47 -0.55
N ASP A 134 -6.61 -9.76 -0.76
CA ASP A 134 -7.97 -10.28 -0.80
C ASP A 134 -8.56 -10.25 0.60
N ALA A 135 -9.55 -9.39 0.83
CA ALA A 135 -10.16 -9.23 2.15
C ALA A 135 -10.86 -10.51 2.65
N ALA A 136 -11.27 -11.41 1.75
CA ALA A 136 -11.88 -12.68 2.12
C ALA A 136 -10.84 -13.70 2.65
N ARG A 137 -9.56 -13.44 2.48
CA ARG A 137 -8.47 -14.30 2.96
C ARG A 137 -7.81 -13.79 4.23
N ILE A 138 -8.23 -12.64 4.73
CA ILE A 138 -7.74 -12.09 5.99
C ILE A 138 -8.56 -12.66 7.13
N GLU A 139 -7.87 -13.28 8.08
CA GLU A 139 -8.49 -13.84 9.28
C GLU A 139 -8.14 -12.99 10.50
N GLY A 140 -9.16 -12.37 11.11
CA GLY A 140 -8.96 -11.46 12.24
C GLY A 140 -8.31 -10.13 11.87
N ASP A 141 -7.52 -9.58 12.81
CA ASP A 141 -6.87 -8.27 12.63
C ASP A 141 -5.54 -8.40 11.91
N LEU A 142 -5.25 -7.42 11.04
CA LEU A 142 -3.92 -7.29 10.45
C LEU A 142 -2.90 -6.80 11.47
N CYS A 143 -1.68 -7.31 11.35
CA CYS A 143 -0.59 -6.92 12.23
C CYS A 143 0.77 -6.84 11.51
N ILE A 144 1.71 -6.17 12.17
CA ILE A 144 3.14 -6.23 11.82
C ILE A 144 3.84 -7.02 12.92
N ARG A 145 4.51 -8.11 12.53
CA ARG A 145 5.32 -8.92 13.42
C ARG A 145 6.51 -9.55 12.69
N ASP A 146 7.42 -10.08 13.44
CA ASP A 146 8.47 -10.95 12.92
C ASP A 146 7.93 -12.36 12.62
N SER A 147 8.55 -13.02 11.65
CA SER A 147 8.23 -14.41 11.31
C SER A 147 8.74 -15.36 12.40
N ALA A 148 7.94 -16.38 12.71
CA ALA A 148 8.35 -17.52 13.55
C ALA A 148 9.11 -18.56 12.70
N PRO A 149 9.87 -19.48 13.35
CA PRO A 149 10.47 -20.62 12.66
C PRO A 149 9.43 -21.47 11.94
N GLY A 150 9.72 -21.89 10.73
CA GLY A 150 8.84 -22.73 9.92
C GLY A 150 7.75 -21.98 9.14
N GLU A 151 7.65 -20.67 9.32
CA GLU A 151 6.66 -19.87 8.56
C GLU A 151 7.12 -19.59 7.14
N SER A 152 6.18 -19.57 6.22
CA SER A 152 6.36 -19.22 4.80
C SER A 152 5.28 -18.28 4.31
N LEU A 153 5.51 -17.62 3.19
CA LEU A 153 4.49 -16.79 2.55
C LEU A 153 3.52 -17.64 1.71
N PRO A 154 2.27 -17.21 1.55
CA PRO A 154 1.31 -17.88 0.68
C PRO A 154 1.88 -18.08 -0.74
N GLY A 155 1.77 -19.30 -1.24
CA GLY A 155 2.28 -19.68 -2.57
C GLY A 155 3.82 -19.76 -2.70
N ARG A 156 4.56 -19.61 -1.60
CA ARG A 156 6.02 -19.75 -1.57
C ARG A 156 6.42 -20.79 -0.52
N PRO A 157 6.88 -21.97 -0.92
CA PRO A 157 7.20 -23.04 0.03
C PRO A 157 8.48 -22.79 0.84
N ALA A 158 9.32 -21.84 0.42
CA ALA A 158 10.54 -21.51 1.15
C ALA A 158 10.19 -20.84 2.49
N GLU A 159 10.77 -21.35 3.56
CA GLU A 159 10.63 -20.76 4.90
C GLU A 159 11.23 -19.35 4.94
N LEU A 160 10.59 -18.49 5.71
CA LEU A 160 11.11 -17.16 6.01
C LEU A 160 12.30 -17.28 6.97
N ALA A 161 13.33 -16.46 6.76
CA ALA A 161 14.36 -16.33 7.76
C ALA A 161 13.74 -15.82 9.07
N HIS A 162 14.11 -16.42 10.20
CA HIS A 162 13.62 -16.02 11.52
C HIS A 162 13.84 -14.52 11.76
N GLY A 163 12.85 -13.84 12.28
CA GLY A 163 12.91 -12.41 12.54
C GLY A 163 12.64 -11.52 11.31
N THR A 164 12.20 -12.09 10.19
CA THR A 164 11.78 -11.30 9.02
C THR A 164 10.50 -10.54 9.33
N LEU A 165 10.51 -9.22 9.14
CA LEU A 165 9.31 -8.39 9.35
C LEU A 165 8.24 -8.66 8.29
N THR A 166 7.03 -8.94 8.75
CA THR A 166 5.89 -9.33 7.91
C THR A 166 4.65 -8.51 8.23
N VAL A 167 3.79 -8.35 7.23
CA VAL A 167 2.36 -8.12 7.43
C VAL A 167 1.73 -9.48 7.59
N ALA A 168 1.00 -9.68 8.68
CA ALA A 168 0.41 -10.96 9.04
C ALA A 168 -1.03 -10.78 9.54
N ASP A 169 -1.75 -11.89 9.63
CA ASP A 169 -3.06 -12.01 10.26
C ASP A 169 -3.05 -13.16 11.30
N ALA A 170 -4.23 -13.62 11.73
CA ALA A 170 -4.32 -14.71 12.69
C ALA A 170 -3.78 -16.05 12.17
N ASN A 171 -3.75 -16.27 10.86
CA ASN A 171 -3.27 -17.50 10.22
C ASN A 171 -1.77 -17.49 9.94
N GLY A 172 -1.13 -16.32 9.88
CA GLY A 172 0.30 -16.23 9.61
C GLY A 172 0.71 -15.06 8.72
N PRO A 173 1.95 -15.08 8.19
CA PRO A 173 2.47 -14.07 7.31
C PRO A 173 1.70 -14.01 5.98
N LEU A 174 1.24 -12.82 5.60
CA LEU A 174 0.62 -12.55 4.31
C LEU A 174 1.64 -12.02 3.29
N ALA A 175 2.58 -11.19 3.75
CA ALA A 175 3.62 -10.59 2.92
C ALA A 175 4.82 -10.15 3.75
N LEU A 176 5.98 -9.97 3.11
CA LEU A 176 7.08 -9.21 3.71
C LEU A 176 6.65 -7.78 3.98
N LEU A 177 7.07 -7.19 5.08
CA LEU A 177 6.77 -5.78 5.37
C LEU A 177 7.34 -4.88 4.27
N PHE A 178 8.62 -5.06 3.94
CA PHE A 178 9.32 -4.41 2.83
C PHE A 178 10.41 -5.33 2.28
N GLY A 179 10.95 -5.00 1.12
CA GLY A 179 12.04 -5.75 0.48
C GLY A 179 11.57 -6.99 -0.28
N GLY A 180 12.50 -7.61 -1.00
CA GLY A 180 12.21 -8.73 -1.89
C GLY A 180 11.31 -8.34 -3.07
N ASN A 181 10.85 -9.32 -3.83
CA ASN A 181 9.75 -9.12 -4.78
C ASN A 181 8.44 -9.04 -3.99
N SER A 182 8.33 -8.02 -3.14
CA SER A 182 7.14 -7.72 -2.35
C SER A 182 6.05 -7.10 -3.23
N HIS A 183 5.88 -7.65 -4.43
CA HIS A 183 4.61 -7.48 -5.08
C HIS A 183 3.62 -8.13 -4.13
N SER A 184 2.78 -7.29 -3.49
CA SER A 184 1.55 -7.76 -2.89
C SER A 184 1.00 -8.79 -3.85
N THR A 185 0.76 -10.03 -3.39
CA THR A 185 0.06 -11.00 -4.23
C THR A 185 -1.21 -10.29 -4.65
N PRO A 186 -1.32 -9.86 -5.92
CA PRO A 186 -2.48 -9.07 -6.33
C PRO A 186 -3.72 -9.93 -6.03
N PRO A 187 -4.80 -9.32 -5.58
CA PRO A 187 -6.04 -10.05 -5.36
C PRO A 187 -6.34 -10.93 -6.57
N GLU A 188 -6.65 -12.21 -6.37
CA GLU A 188 -6.83 -13.17 -7.46
C GLU A 188 -7.99 -12.79 -8.40
N PRO A 189 -8.02 -13.35 -9.64
CA PRO A 189 -9.19 -13.28 -10.48
C PRO A 189 -10.42 -13.79 -9.70
N GLY A 190 -11.44 -12.94 -9.49
CA GLY A 190 -12.64 -13.29 -8.72
C GLY A 190 -12.72 -12.67 -7.33
N THR A 191 -11.65 -12.05 -6.82
CA THR A 191 -11.73 -11.23 -5.60
C THR A 191 -12.81 -10.16 -5.77
N ARG A 192 -13.76 -10.13 -4.84
CA ARG A 192 -14.88 -9.17 -4.83
C ARG A 192 -14.68 -8.06 -3.82
N ARG A 193 -13.83 -8.27 -2.83
CA ARG A 193 -13.55 -7.32 -1.77
C ARG A 193 -12.06 -7.30 -1.49
N ILE A 194 -11.46 -6.12 -1.58
CA ILE A 194 -10.05 -5.94 -1.31
C ILE A 194 -9.83 -5.19 0.00
N ALA A 195 -8.76 -5.55 0.70
CA ALA A 195 -8.22 -4.78 1.79
C ALA A 195 -7.08 -3.91 1.26
N LEU A 196 -7.26 -2.59 1.29
CA LEU A 196 -6.19 -1.61 1.06
C LEU A 196 -5.48 -1.39 2.39
N VAL A 197 -4.18 -1.62 2.39
CA VAL A 197 -3.36 -1.61 3.61
C VAL A 197 -2.26 -0.59 3.47
N ALA A 198 -2.17 0.31 4.44
CA ALA A 198 -1.11 1.31 4.55
C ALA A 198 -0.15 0.94 5.69
N VAL A 199 1.15 1.06 5.43
CA VAL A 199 2.19 0.88 6.44
C VAL A 199 2.70 2.25 6.86
N GLN A 200 2.49 2.62 8.12
CA GLN A 200 3.02 3.84 8.71
C GLN A 200 4.41 3.58 9.29
N VAL A 201 5.33 4.51 9.12
CA VAL A 201 6.64 4.51 9.79
C VAL A 201 6.85 5.83 10.53
N LYS A 202 7.81 5.87 11.45
CA LYS A 202 8.15 7.10 12.19
C LYS A 202 8.42 8.25 11.21
N GLY A 203 7.71 9.36 11.40
CA GLY A 203 7.80 10.56 10.54
C GLY A 203 6.71 10.64 9.47
N VAL A 204 5.87 9.61 9.32
CA VAL A 204 4.66 9.66 8.48
C VAL A 204 3.48 10.04 9.37
N PRO A 205 2.82 11.19 9.14
CA PRO A 205 1.64 11.60 9.90
C PRO A 205 0.45 10.66 9.67
N GLN A 206 -0.37 10.42 10.69
CA GLN A 206 -1.60 9.64 10.56
C GLN A 206 -2.53 10.21 9.48
N ALA A 207 -2.65 11.53 9.41
CA ALA A 207 -3.47 12.18 8.38
C ALA A 207 -3.04 11.81 6.94
N ALA A 208 -1.75 11.63 6.69
CA ALA A 208 -1.28 11.18 5.37
C ALA A 208 -1.62 9.71 5.09
N VAL A 209 -1.65 8.85 6.14
CA VAL A 209 -2.10 7.47 6.04
C VAL A 209 -3.58 7.40 5.69
N ASP A 210 -4.40 8.19 6.39
CA ASP A 210 -5.85 8.27 6.18
C ASP A 210 -6.16 8.83 4.78
N GLU A 211 -5.44 9.87 4.35
CA GLU A 211 -5.55 10.44 3.00
C GLU A 211 -5.20 9.41 1.92
N ALA A 212 -4.12 8.64 2.10
CA ALA A 212 -3.72 7.62 1.14
C ALA A 212 -4.76 6.51 0.99
N LEU A 213 -5.33 6.04 2.10
CA LEU A 213 -6.41 5.05 2.09
C LEU A 213 -7.68 5.61 1.46
N TRP A 214 -8.00 6.88 1.74
CA TRP A 214 -9.15 7.55 1.14
C TRP A 214 -9.00 7.69 -0.38
N ILE A 215 -7.86 8.20 -0.87
CA ILE A 215 -7.56 8.35 -2.31
C ILE A 215 -7.65 7.02 -3.04
N ALA A 216 -7.05 5.96 -2.47
CA ALA A 216 -7.09 4.64 -3.07
C ALA A 216 -8.51 4.07 -3.10
N SER A 217 -9.29 4.27 -2.03
CA SER A 217 -10.68 3.80 -1.94
C SER A 217 -11.58 4.52 -2.95
N GLU A 218 -11.44 5.83 -3.08
CA GLU A 218 -12.16 6.64 -4.07
C GLU A 218 -11.85 6.15 -5.49
N ALA A 219 -10.58 5.92 -5.80
CA ALA A 219 -10.17 5.43 -7.11
C ALA A 219 -10.72 4.02 -7.43
N VAL A 220 -10.87 3.14 -6.42
CA VAL A 220 -11.48 1.82 -6.60
C VAL A 220 -12.99 1.92 -6.80
N ALA A 221 -13.65 2.89 -6.19
CA ALA A 221 -15.09 3.10 -6.28
C ALA A 221 -15.53 3.82 -7.57
N ALA A 222 -14.60 4.49 -8.29
CA ALA A 222 -14.86 5.24 -9.52
C ALA A 222 -15.23 4.33 -10.70
#